data_6806d5eef40d266c7fd46e66e1882cf6
#
_entry.id   6806d5eef40d266c7fd46e66e1882cf6
#
_cell.length_a   1.000
_cell.length_b   1.000
_cell.length_c   1.000
_cell.angle_alpha   90.00
_cell.angle_beta   90.00
_cell.angle_gamma   90.00
#
_symmetry.space_group_name_H-M   'P 1'
#
loop_
_entity.id
_entity.type
_entity.pdbx_description
1 polymer ?
#
loop_
_entity_poly.entity_id
_entity_poly.type
_entity_poly.pdbx_seq_one_letter_code
_entity_poly.pdbx_strand_id
1 'polypeptide(L)'
;MQAVDCPDQVKTIYNVLFWTGIRIGELLALTLNDFDFDKCTLRINKTYTRHKKTDLIQDPKTEKSNRTISIPLFLKEDINTHISKLYDYSPDERLFNIYKDAIGYYIDKYSPIAGVHRIRVHDLRHSHASLLINLGEPPLLIQERLGHENIETTLNTYSHLYPNQQAKLADKLQQTFINSTISVR
;
A
#
# COMPACT_ATOMS: atom_id res chain seq x y z
N MET A 1 19.49 17.07 4.08
CA MET A 1 18.21 16.87 4.80
C MET A 1 18.53 16.32 6.18
N GLN A 2 18.21 17.08 7.24
CA GLN A 2 18.31 16.53 8.60
C GLN A 2 17.32 15.38 8.73
N ALA A 3 17.78 14.21 9.21
CA ALA A 3 16.92 13.07 9.48
C ALA A 3 15.92 13.49 10.57
N VAL A 4 14.63 13.45 10.24
CA VAL A 4 13.56 13.68 11.21
C VAL A 4 13.60 12.51 12.20
N ASP A 5 13.72 12.80 13.49
CA ASP A 5 13.76 11.79 14.57
C ASP A 5 12.35 11.22 14.80
N CYS A 6 11.88 10.41 13.82
CA CYS A 6 10.63 9.72 13.86
C CYS A 6 10.84 8.29 14.40
N PRO A 7 10.00 7.79 15.32
CA PRO A 7 10.12 6.41 15.82
C PRO A 7 10.15 5.40 14.67
N ASP A 8 11.07 4.43 14.74
CA ASP A 8 11.26 3.44 13.67
C ASP A 8 9.97 2.68 13.34
N GLN A 9 9.21 2.28 14.34
CA GLN A 9 7.89 1.65 14.11
C GLN A 9 6.98 2.50 13.22
N VAL A 10 6.97 3.83 13.40
CA VAL A 10 6.12 4.74 12.63
C VAL A 10 6.63 4.87 11.20
N LYS A 11 7.95 4.87 11.00
CA LYS A 11 8.56 4.82 9.65
C LYS A 11 8.14 3.56 8.90
N THR A 12 8.27 2.39 9.54
CA THR A 12 7.84 1.11 8.95
C THR A 12 6.34 1.12 8.64
N ILE A 13 5.49 1.64 9.52
CA ILE A 13 4.05 1.79 9.28
C ILE A 13 3.77 2.61 8.01
N TYR A 14 4.42 3.75 7.84
CA TYR A 14 4.22 4.58 6.64
C TYR A 14 4.75 3.91 5.37
N ASN A 15 5.87 3.22 5.45
CA ASN A 15 6.41 2.45 4.34
C ASN A 15 5.43 1.34 3.93
N VAL A 16 4.91 0.57 4.88
CA VAL A 16 3.91 -0.47 4.58
C VAL A 16 2.67 0.14 3.96
N LEU A 17 2.09 1.21 4.53
CA LEU A 17 0.90 1.86 4.00
C LEU A 17 1.11 2.40 2.58
N PHE A 18 2.25 3.08 2.35
CA PHE A 18 2.54 3.67 1.05
C PHE A 18 2.85 2.61 -0.02
N TRP A 19 3.72 1.64 0.26
CA TRP A 19 4.18 0.68 -0.74
C TRP A 19 3.23 -0.50 -0.99
N THR A 20 2.25 -0.71 -0.12
CA THR A 20 1.23 -1.74 -0.30
C THR A 20 -0.15 -1.19 -0.66
N GLY A 21 -0.45 0.05 -0.26
CA GLY A 21 -1.76 0.66 -0.43
C GLY A 21 -2.86 0.05 0.46
N ILE A 22 -2.53 -0.74 1.48
CA ILE A 22 -3.52 -1.33 2.38
C ILE A 22 -4.21 -0.27 3.24
N ARG A 23 -5.40 -0.60 3.76
CA ARG A 23 -6.13 0.29 4.67
C ARG A 23 -5.48 0.27 6.05
N ILE A 24 -5.57 1.39 6.79
CA ILE A 24 -5.01 1.47 8.14
C ILE A 24 -5.55 0.39 9.09
N GLY A 25 -6.82 0.02 8.97
CA GLY A 25 -7.40 -1.07 9.76
C GLY A 25 -6.81 -2.43 9.40
N GLU A 26 -6.51 -2.66 8.12
CA GLU A 26 -5.82 -3.85 7.63
C GLU A 26 -4.39 -3.90 8.19
N LEU A 27 -3.64 -2.80 8.11
CA LEU A 27 -2.30 -2.69 8.69
C LEU A 27 -2.27 -3.01 10.19
N LEU A 28 -3.17 -2.40 10.96
CA LEU A 28 -3.23 -2.58 12.42
C LEU A 28 -3.68 -3.98 12.86
N ALA A 29 -4.23 -4.77 11.93
CA ALA A 29 -4.58 -6.17 12.17
C ALA A 29 -3.46 -7.15 11.80
N LEU A 30 -2.40 -6.72 11.11
CA LEU A 30 -1.32 -7.59 10.66
C LEU A 30 -0.61 -8.28 11.82
N THR A 31 -0.33 -9.56 11.61
CA THR A 31 0.49 -10.42 12.46
C THR A 31 1.64 -10.99 11.63
N LEU A 32 2.63 -11.63 12.25
CA LEU A 32 3.73 -12.26 11.53
C LEU A 32 3.24 -13.35 10.55
N ASN A 33 2.18 -14.07 10.92
CA ASN A 33 1.58 -15.14 10.12
C ASN A 33 0.92 -14.65 8.80
N ASP A 34 0.80 -13.34 8.61
CA ASP A 34 0.28 -12.78 7.36
C ASP A 34 1.36 -12.59 6.30
N PHE A 35 2.64 -12.75 6.66
CA PHE A 35 3.78 -12.60 5.76
C PHE A 35 4.34 -13.96 5.35
N ASP A 36 4.52 -14.15 4.05
CA ASP A 36 5.37 -15.20 3.49
C ASP A 36 6.67 -14.53 2.99
N PHE A 37 7.68 -14.56 3.84
CA PHE A 37 8.96 -13.89 3.54
C PHE A 37 9.75 -14.60 2.44
N ASP A 38 9.55 -15.88 2.20
CA ASP A 38 10.22 -16.60 1.12
C ASP A 38 9.65 -16.19 -0.24
N LYS A 39 8.33 -16.07 -0.34
CA LYS A 39 7.63 -15.61 -1.54
C LYS A 39 7.51 -14.10 -1.65
N CYS A 40 7.94 -13.34 -0.64
CA CYS A 40 7.74 -11.89 -0.57
C CYS A 40 6.27 -11.50 -0.77
N THR A 41 5.35 -12.14 -0.04
CA THR A 41 3.93 -11.84 -0.12
C THR A 41 3.33 -11.47 1.23
N LEU A 42 2.26 -10.69 1.18
CA LEU A 42 1.47 -10.24 2.31
C LEU A 42 0.00 -10.63 2.10
N ARG A 43 -0.56 -11.41 3.01
CA ARG A 43 -1.99 -11.76 3.04
C ARG A 43 -2.76 -10.73 3.86
N ILE A 44 -3.84 -10.21 3.29
CA ILE A 44 -4.73 -9.24 3.91
C ILE A 44 -6.10 -9.87 4.02
N ASN A 45 -6.46 -10.36 5.20
CA ASN A 45 -7.68 -11.13 5.45
C ASN A 45 -8.41 -10.69 6.71
N LYS A 46 -8.01 -9.61 7.35
CA LYS A 46 -8.61 -9.11 8.59
C LYS A 46 -8.45 -7.59 8.71
N THR A 47 -9.25 -6.98 9.54
CA THR A 47 -9.20 -5.55 9.86
C THR A 47 -9.35 -5.32 11.35
N TYR A 48 -8.57 -4.38 11.88
CA TYR A 48 -8.66 -3.93 13.26
C TYR A 48 -9.57 -2.70 13.35
N THR A 49 -10.43 -2.74 14.32
CA THR A 49 -11.24 -1.59 14.75
C THR A 49 -11.22 -1.49 16.27
N ARG A 50 -11.44 -0.28 16.80
CA ARG A 50 -11.59 -0.07 18.22
C ARG A 50 -12.95 0.58 18.51
N HIS A 51 -13.77 -0.10 19.29
CA HIS A 51 -15.08 0.40 19.69
C HIS A 51 -15.19 0.43 21.20
N LYS A 52 -15.58 1.57 21.79
CA LYS A 52 -15.73 1.76 23.24
C LYS A 52 -14.56 1.23 24.07
N LYS A 53 -13.33 1.50 23.64
CA LYS A 53 -12.06 1.04 24.25
C LYS A 53 -11.77 -0.47 24.11
N THR A 54 -12.60 -1.23 23.41
CA THR A 54 -12.36 -2.65 23.11
C THR A 54 -11.79 -2.80 21.72
N ASP A 55 -10.69 -3.55 21.64
CA ASP A 55 -10.04 -3.87 20.37
C ASP A 55 -10.75 -5.06 19.71
N LEU A 56 -11.09 -4.92 18.44
CA LEU A 56 -11.82 -5.93 17.67
C LEU A 56 -11.04 -6.20 16.38
N ILE A 57 -10.72 -7.47 16.14
CA ILE A 57 -10.24 -7.96 14.85
C ILE A 57 -11.41 -8.66 14.17
N GLN A 58 -11.71 -8.26 12.95
CA GLN A 58 -12.86 -8.73 12.18
C GLN A 58 -12.41 -9.17 10.80
N ASP A 59 -13.18 -10.08 10.22
CA ASP A 59 -13.04 -10.44 8.81
C ASP A 59 -13.32 -9.22 7.91
N PRO A 60 -12.75 -9.18 6.70
CA PRO A 60 -13.03 -8.14 5.74
C PRO A 60 -14.53 -8.11 5.39
N LYS A 61 -15.05 -6.91 5.12
CA LYS A 61 -16.46 -6.72 4.77
C LYS A 61 -16.87 -7.38 3.45
N THR A 62 -15.92 -7.61 2.55
CA THR A 62 -16.17 -8.17 1.21
C THR A 62 -15.10 -9.22 0.87
N GLU A 63 -15.45 -10.19 0.03
CA GLU A 63 -14.53 -11.24 -0.42
C GLU A 63 -13.28 -10.67 -1.10
N LYS A 64 -13.42 -9.63 -1.93
CA LYS A 64 -12.30 -8.97 -2.63
C LYS A 64 -11.34 -8.22 -1.68
N SER A 65 -11.77 -7.96 -0.46
CA SER A 65 -10.86 -7.43 0.57
C SER A 65 -9.92 -8.49 1.11
N ASN A 66 -10.26 -9.78 0.99
CA ASN A 66 -9.36 -10.90 1.27
C ASN A 66 -8.48 -11.13 0.05
N ARG A 67 -7.20 -10.78 0.16
CA ARG A 67 -6.25 -10.80 -0.96
C ARG A 67 -4.83 -11.03 -0.50
N THR A 68 -4.00 -11.54 -1.39
CA THR A 68 -2.56 -11.64 -1.20
C THR A 68 -1.86 -10.75 -2.22
N ILE A 69 -0.95 -9.92 -1.77
CA ILE A 69 -0.18 -9.02 -2.63
C ILE A 69 1.31 -9.32 -2.51
N SER A 70 2.05 -9.18 -3.60
CA SER A 70 3.52 -9.20 -3.57
C SER A 70 4.05 -7.89 -2.99
N ILE A 71 5.10 -7.98 -2.17
CA ILE A 71 5.80 -6.84 -1.58
C ILE A 71 7.22 -6.73 -2.13
N PRO A 72 7.75 -5.51 -2.32
CA PRO A 72 9.13 -5.31 -2.74
C PRO A 72 10.12 -5.82 -1.68
N LEU A 73 11.31 -6.24 -2.14
CA LEU A 73 12.34 -6.79 -1.25
C LEU A 73 12.78 -5.81 -0.14
N PHE A 74 12.96 -4.54 -0.47
CA PHE A 74 13.33 -3.53 0.52
C PHE A 74 12.27 -3.37 1.64
N LEU A 75 10.98 -3.55 1.31
CA LEU A 75 9.90 -3.49 2.30
C LEU A 75 9.90 -4.72 3.21
N LYS A 76 10.20 -5.90 2.66
CA LYS A 76 10.47 -7.12 3.45
C LYS A 76 11.60 -6.88 4.45
N GLU A 77 12.72 -6.27 4.01
CA GLU A 77 13.87 -5.97 4.87
C GLU A 77 13.52 -4.97 5.98
N ASP A 78 12.75 -3.92 5.67
CA ASP A 78 12.27 -2.94 6.64
C ASP A 78 11.37 -3.60 7.71
N ILE A 79 10.44 -4.47 7.29
CA ILE A 79 9.57 -5.23 8.18
C ILE A 79 10.39 -6.18 9.07
N ASN A 80 11.35 -6.93 8.51
CA ASN A 80 12.22 -7.82 9.27
C ASN A 80 13.06 -7.05 10.31
N THR A 81 13.55 -5.86 9.94
CA THR A 81 14.27 -4.98 10.87
C THR A 81 13.36 -4.52 12.01
N HIS A 82 12.09 -4.24 11.74
CA HIS A 82 11.12 -3.92 12.79
C HIS A 82 10.86 -5.13 13.69
N ILE A 83 10.61 -6.31 13.12
CA ILE A 83 10.36 -7.55 13.88
C ILE A 83 11.55 -7.89 14.82
N SER A 84 12.78 -7.74 14.34
CA SER A 84 13.98 -8.05 15.13
C SER A 84 14.13 -7.18 16.39
N LYS A 85 13.42 -6.06 16.47
CA LYS A 85 13.40 -5.14 17.62
C LYS A 85 12.26 -5.43 18.61
N LEU A 86 11.34 -6.35 18.25
CA LEU A 86 10.25 -6.74 19.16
C LEU A 86 10.77 -7.76 20.17
N TYR A 87 10.48 -7.50 21.44
CA TYR A 87 10.83 -8.40 22.53
C TYR A 87 9.63 -9.26 22.92
N ASP A 88 9.84 -10.57 23.16
CA ASP A 88 8.80 -11.52 23.60
C ASP A 88 7.51 -11.47 22.76
N TYR A 89 7.70 -11.39 21.44
CA TYR A 89 6.61 -11.21 20.46
C TYR A 89 6.11 -12.56 19.95
N SER A 90 4.79 -12.79 20.10
CA SER A 90 4.13 -13.98 19.54
C SER A 90 3.72 -13.76 18.07
N PRO A 91 3.90 -14.75 17.17
CA PRO A 91 3.51 -14.64 15.77
C PRO A 91 2.03 -14.30 15.50
N ASP A 92 1.16 -14.57 16.48
CA ASP A 92 -0.28 -14.29 16.39
C ASP A 92 -0.64 -12.89 16.93
N GLU A 93 0.29 -12.20 17.56
CA GLU A 93 0.06 -10.84 18.05
C GLU A 93 0.11 -9.83 16.90
N ARG A 94 -0.53 -8.68 17.12
CA ARG A 94 -0.50 -7.57 16.15
C ARG A 94 0.92 -7.03 16.02
N LEU A 95 1.44 -7.01 14.80
CA LEU A 95 2.79 -6.53 14.49
C LEU A 95 2.97 -5.05 14.89
N PHE A 96 1.92 -4.25 14.76
CA PHE A 96 1.93 -2.83 15.09
C PHE A 96 0.97 -2.55 16.26
N ASN A 97 1.50 -2.52 17.48
CA ASN A 97 0.71 -2.23 18.68
C ASN A 97 0.65 -0.71 18.93
N ILE A 98 -0.05 -0.01 18.04
CA ILE A 98 -0.24 1.44 18.08
C ILE A 98 -1.70 1.77 17.77
N TYR A 99 -2.21 2.90 18.24
CA TYR A 99 -3.54 3.37 17.91
C TYR A 99 -3.56 4.20 16.63
N LYS A 100 -4.67 4.13 15.90
CA LYS A 100 -4.87 4.87 14.65
C LYS A 100 -4.59 6.37 14.80
N ASP A 101 -5.05 6.97 15.90
CA ASP A 101 -4.90 8.41 16.14
C ASP A 101 -3.44 8.82 16.33
N ALA A 102 -2.62 7.95 16.95
CA ALA A 102 -1.19 8.20 17.09
C ALA A 102 -0.47 8.25 15.74
N ILE A 103 -0.89 7.42 14.76
CA ILE A 103 -0.31 7.45 13.40
C ILE A 103 -0.62 8.80 12.75
N GLY A 104 -1.85 9.31 12.87
CA GLY A 104 -2.22 10.65 12.39
C GLY A 104 -1.41 11.77 13.06
N TYR A 105 -1.26 11.69 14.38
CA TYR A 105 -0.45 12.63 15.16
C TYR A 105 0.99 12.75 14.64
N TYR A 106 1.61 11.64 14.27
CA TYR A 106 2.98 11.69 13.74
C TYR A 106 3.06 12.36 12.36
N ILE A 107 2.05 12.22 11.50
CA ILE A 107 1.98 13.01 10.26
C ILE A 107 1.91 14.50 10.60
N ASP A 108 1.03 14.89 11.52
CA ASP A 108 0.86 16.29 11.91
C ASP A 108 2.16 16.89 12.52
N LYS A 109 2.86 16.10 13.30
CA LYS A 109 4.12 16.50 13.95
C LYS A 109 5.27 16.66 12.95
N TYR A 110 5.44 15.70 12.03
CA TYR A 110 6.64 15.61 11.21
C TYR A 110 6.53 16.27 9.84
N SER A 111 5.32 16.45 9.29
CA SER A 111 5.15 17.13 8.00
C SER A 111 5.75 18.54 7.97
N PRO A 112 5.50 19.41 8.96
CA PRO A 112 6.11 20.74 8.98
C PRO A 112 7.64 20.70 9.12
N ILE A 113 8.18 19.77 9.93
CA ILE A 113 9.62 19.60 10.14
C ILE A 113 10.30 19.15 8.84
N ALA A 114 9.64 18.27 8.08
CA ALA A 114 10.13 17.80 6.80
C ALA A 114 9.91 18.79 5.65
N GLY A 115 9.19 19.90 5.88
CA GLY A 115 8.87 20.89 4.85
C GLY A 115 7.92 20.34 3.77
N VAL A 116 7.10 19.34 4.10
CA VAL A 116 6.14 18.75 3.17
C VAL A 116 4.71 19.07 3.56
N HIS A 117 3.82 19.07 2.56
CA HIS A 117 2.40 19.28 2.81
C HIS A 117 1.82 18.17 3.69
N ARG A 118 1.00 18.56 4.67
CA ARG A 118 0.27 17.61 5.53
C ARG A 118 -0.76 16.83 4.72
N ILE A 119 -0.76 15.51 4.87
CA ILE A 119 -1.75 14.59 4.27
C ILE A 119 -2.44 13.78 5.37
N ARG A 120 -3.60 13.20 5.06
CA ARG A 120 -4.24 12.22 5.95
C ARG A 120 -3.57 10.85 5.78
N VAL A 121 -3.64 10.00 6.79
CA VAL A 121 -3.11 8.62 6.71
C VAL A 121 -3.68 7.87 5.50
N HIS A 122 -4.98 8.07 5.19
CA HIS A 122 -5.62 7.44 4.03
C HIS A 122 -5.07 7.91 2.67
N ASP A 123 -4.52 9.11 2.63
CA ASP A 123 -3.97 9.67 1.39
C ASP A 123 -2.68 8.93 0.95
N LEU A 124 -2.01 8.19 1.85
CA LEU A 124 -0.91 7.29 1.48
C LEU A 124 -1.38 6.19 0.52
N ARG A 125 -2.59 5.67 0.72
CA ARG A 125 -3.20 4.71 -0.20
C ARG A 125 -3.57 5.36 -1.54
N HIS A 126 -4.04 6.60 -1.55
CA HIS A 126 -4.26 7.36 -2.78
C HIS A 126 -2.94 7.62 -3.52
N SER A 127 -1.89 7.95 -2.79
CA SER A 127 -0.55 8.14 -3.35
C SER A 127 0.00 6.85 -3.97
N HIS A 128 -0.23 5.68 -3.32
CA HIS A 128 0.12 4.38 -3.90
C HIS A 128 -0.61 4.12 -5.21
N ALA A 129 -1.93 4.33 -5.24
CA ALA A 129 -2.71 4.15 -6.47
C ALA A 129 -2.23 5.08 -7.59
N SER A 130 -1.96 6.35 -7.28
CA SER A 130 -1.43 7.32 -8.23
C SER A 130 -0.05 6.92 -8.76
N LEU A 131 0.81 6.37 -7.91
CA LEU A 131 2.11 5.83 -8.31
C LEU A 131 1.95 4.70 -9.33
N LEU A 132 1.07 3.72 -9.06
CA LEU A 132 0.83 2.59 -9.97
C LEU A 132 0.28 3.06 -11.33
N ILE A 133 -0.61 4.06 -11.33
CA ILE A 133 -1.13 4.67 -12.56
C ILE A 133 0.00 5.34 -13.36
N ASN A 134 0.87 6.08 -12.70
CA ASN A 134 2.02 6.72 -13.33
C ASN A 134 3.03 5.71 -13.90
N LEU A 135 3.14 4.53 -13.28
CA LEU A 135 3.92 3.41 -13.79
C LEU A 135 3.23 2.71 -14.99
N GLY A 136 1.99 3.06 -15.29
CA GLY A 136 1.23 2.51 -16.43
C GLY A 136 0.50 1.21 -16.13
N GLU A 137 0.34 0.88 -14.84
CA GLU A 137 -0.32 -0.35 -14.44
C GLU A 137 -1.83 -0.36 -14.79
N PRO A 138 -2.39 -1.50 -15.21
CA PRO A 138 -3.79 -1.61 -15.58
C PRO A 138 -4.72 -1.33 -14.40
N PRO A 139 -5.88 -0.66 -14.61
CA PRO A 139 -6.85 -0.39 -13.54
C PRO A 139 -7.34 -1.64 -12.79
N LEU A 140 -7.44 -2.79 -13.47
CA LEU A 140 -7.83 -4.07 -12.86
C LEU A 140 -6.79 -4.55 -11.84
N LEU A 141 -5.49 -4.46 -12.16
CA LEU A 141 -4.41 -4.82 -11.24
C LEU A 141 -4.42 -3.89 -10.01
N ILE A 142 -4.66 -2.60 -10.22
CA ILE A 142 -4.77 -1.62 -9.13
C ILE A 142 -5.99 -1.93 -8.25
N GLN A 143 -7.13 -2.26 -8.83
CA GLN A 143 -8.34 -2.68 -8.12
C GLN A 143 -8.07 -3.89 -7.23
N GLU A 144 -7.49 -4.94 -7.80
CA GLU A 144 -7.15 -6.19 -7.10
C GLU A 144 -6.20 -5.92 -5.94
N ARG A 145 -5.10 -5.21 -6.19
CA ARG A 145 -4.10 -4.87 -5.19
C ARG A 145 -4.68 -4.05 -4.03
N LEU A 146 -5.54 -3.09 -4.34
CA LEU A 146 -6.20 -2.27 -3.33
C LEU A 146 -7.36 -3.01 -2.62
N GLY A 147 -7.94 -4.05 -3.21
CA GLY A 147 -9.11 -4.73 -2.69
C GLY A 147 -10.36 -3.84 -2.79
N HIS A 148 -10.57 -3.21 -3.93
CA HIS A 148 -11.81 -2.52 -4.25
C HIS A 148 -12.82 -3.54 -4.78
N GLU A 149 -14.03 -3.52 -4.26
CA GLU A 149 -15.09 -4.45 -4.68
C GLU A 149 -15.44 -4.27 -6.15
N ASN A 150 -15.61 -3.01 -6.57
CA ASN A 150 -15.94 -2.64 -7.93
C ASN A 150 -14.82 -1.84 -8.60
N ILE A 151 -14.58 -2.12 -9.89
CA ILE A 151 -13.63 -1.37 -10.71
C ILE A 151 -13.99 0.13 -10.81
N GLU A 152 -15.28 0.43 -10.76
CA GLU A 152 -15.79 1.80 -10.76
C GLU A 152 -15.20 2.65 -9.65
N THR A 153 -14.97 2.08 -8.47
CA THR A 153 -14.31 2.79 -7.37
C THR A 153 -12.91 3.26 -7.75
N THR A 154 -12.16 2.42 -8.46
CA THR A 154 -10.82 2.77 -8.95
C THR A 154 -10.90 3.79 -10.08
N LEU A 155 -11.77 3.56 -11.05
CA LEU A 155 -11.92 4.44 -12.21
C LEU A 155 -12.45 5.82 -11.82
N ASN A 156 -13.52 5.90 -11.04
CA ASN A 156 -14.11 7.17 -10.61
C ASN A 156 -13.13 8.02 -9.78
N THR A 157 -12.31 7.37 -8.96
CA THR A 157 -11.35 8.10 -8.13
C THR A 157 -10.13 8.55 -8.92
N TYR A 158 -9.67 7.77 -9.90
CA TYR A 158 -8.35 7.96 -10.52
C TYR A 158 -8.37 8.14 -12.05
N SER A 159 -9.54 8.17 -12.71
CA SER A 159 -9.63 8.30 -14.18
C SER A 159 -8.92 9.55 -14.71
N HIS A 160 -8.94 10.64 -13.96
CA HIS A 160 -8.27 11.90 -14.31
C HIS A 160 -6.74 11.77 -14.40
N LEU A 161 -6.16 10.71 -13.84
CA LEU A 161 -4.72 10.42 -13.89
C LEU A 161 -4.32 9.59 -15.12
N TYR A 162 -5.28 9.20 -15.99
CA TYR A 162 -5.04 8.48 -17.23
C TYR A 162 -5.17 9.39 -18.50
N PRO A 163 -4.43 10.52 -18.60
CA PRO A 163 -4.51 11.38 -19.77
C PRO A 163 -3.85 10.71 -20.99
N ASN A 164 -4.34 11.04 -22.18
CA ASN A 164 -3.70 10.72 -23.46
C ASN A 164 -3.43 9.23 -23.76
N GLN A 165 -4.24 8.30 -23.22
CA GLN A 165 -4.08 6.87 -23.49
C GLN A 165 -4.23 6.54 -24.98
N GLN A 166 -5.10 7.25 -25.71
CA GLN A 166 -5.31 7.05 -27.15
C GLN A 166 -4.06 7.42 -27.98
N ALA A 167 -3.39 8.52 -27.65
CA ALA A 167 -2.15 8.90 -28.32
C ALA A 167 -1.04 7.86 -28.08
N LYS A 168 -0.84 7.45 -26.83
CA LYS A 168 0.14 6.40 -26.47
C LYS A 168 -0.17 5.08 -27.15
N LEU A 169 -1.45 4.72 -27.31
CA LEU A 169 -1.87 3.53 -28.04
C LEU A 169 -1.50 3.63 -29.52
N ALA A 170 -1.79 4.77 -30.16
CA ALA A 170 -1.44 4.99 -31.57
C ALA A 170 0.07 4.88 -31.81
N ASP A 171 0.89 5.45 -30.91
CA ASP A 171 2.36 5.35 -30.99
C ASP A 171 2.82 3.90 -30.86
N LYS A 172 2.27 3.13 -29.91
CA LYS A 172 2.60 1.70 -29.76
C LYS A 172 2.21 0.89 -31.00
N LEU A 173 1.05 1.15 -31.59
CA LEU A 173 0.62 0.48 -32.81
C LEU A 173 1.54 0.80 -33.98
N GLN A 174 1.96 2.06 -34.12
CA GLN A 174 2.93 2.46 -35.14
C GLN A 174 4.28 1.74 -34.98
N GLN A 175 4.79 1.67 -33.76
CA GLN A 175 6.07 0.96 -33.47
C GLN A 175 5.94 -0.55 -33.77
N THR A 176 4.81 -1.17 -33.40
CA THR A 176 4.56 -2.59 -33.69
C THR A 176 4.56 -2.86 -35.19
N PHE A 177 3.90 -2.00 -35.97
CA PHE A 177 3.89 -2.09 -37.44
C PHE A 177 5.31 -1.98 -38.03
N ILE A 178 6.09 -1.00 -37.61
CA ILE A 178 7.48 -0.81 -38.09
C ILE A 178 8.32 -2.05 -37.80
N ASN A 179 8.26 -2.57 -36.54
CA ASN A 179 9.04 -3.74 -36.14
C ASN A 179 8.65 -5.01 -36.92
N SER A 180 7.36 -5.20 -37.18
CA SER A 180 6.88 -6.34 -37.98
C SER A 180 7.34 -6.27 -39.46
N THR A 181 7.46 -5.06 -40.01
CA THR A 181 7.90 -4.85 -41.39
C THR A 181 9.43 -5.07 -41.56
N ILE A 182 10.22 -4.80 -40.51
CA ILE A 182 11.68 -5.01 -40.51
C ILE A 182 12.04 -6.49 -40.35
N SER A 183 11.22 -7.29 -39.65
CA SER A 183 11.48 -8.73 -39.42
C SER A 183 11.16 -9.62 -40.62
N VAL A 184 10.60 -9.08 -41.69
CA VAL A 184 10.23 -9.82 -42.93
C VAL A 184 11.25 -9.60 -44.06
N ARG A 185 12.36 -8.92 -43.77
CA ARG A 185 13.51 -8.78 -44.68
C ARG A 185 14.71 -9.55 -44.12
#